data_a03d789fc04cddacb92df669275886f0
#
_entry.id   a03d789fc04cddacb92df669275886f0
#
_cell.length_a   1.000
_cell.length_b   1.000
_cell.length_c   1.000
_cell.angle_alpha   90.00
_cell.angle_beta   90.00
_cell.angle_gamma   90.00
#
_symmetry.space_group_name_H-M   'P 1'
#
loop_
_entity.id
_entity.type
_entity.pdbx_description
1 polymer ?
#
loop_
_entity_poly.entity_id
_entity_poly.type
_entity_poly.pdbx_seq_one_letter_code
_entity_poly.pdbx_strand_id
1 'polypeptide(L)'
;GKIKRYAKSSGTTNSKSKFIPITDECLQECHFKAGKDMLALYENNFPKSDLYNGKGLMLGGSLNKSSKEKNQEGDLSAILLNEFPFWVSYHRVPDLKTALMKEWDEKLNKIAHQAMNENITSLTGVPSWMLILLKRILALSGAKNISELWPNLELYMHGGVNFEPYKKQFKELIPSKKMNYLENYNASEGFIAVQDQSPSKGMLLMLDYGIFYEFLDMEKYKKGESDTINLKNVELDKK
;
A
#
# COMPACT_ATOMS: atom_id res chain seq x y z
N GLY A 1 -24.54 11.58 -2.82
CA GLY A 1 -24.66 10.91 -1.52
C GLY A 1 -23.83 11.61 -0.45
N LYS A 2 -24.12 11.38 0.83
CA LYS A 2 -23.35 11.99 1.94
C LYS A 2 -22.00 11.25 2.06
N ILE A 3 -20.88 11.99 1.96
CA ILE A 3 -19.54 11.45 2.15
C ILE A 3 -19.36 11.07 3.63
N LYS A 4 -18.87 9.85 3.87
CA LYS A 4 -18.73 9.29 5.22
C LYS A 4 -17.28 9.07 5.64
N ARG A 5 -16.33 9.16 4.69
CA ARG A 5 -14.93 8.81 4.88
C ARG A 5 -14.04 9.94 4.39
N TYR A 6 -13.03 10.27 5.19
CA TYR A 6 -12.04 11.30 4.87
C TYR A 6 -10.64 10.77 5.15
N ALA A 7 -9.85 10.62 4.09
CA ALA A 7 -8.45 10.27 4.23
C ALA A 7 -7.64 11.50 4.61
N LYS A 8 -6.84 11.39 5.67
CA LYS A 8 -5.92 12.43 6.10
C LYS A 8 -4.62 12.30 5.30
N SER A 9 -4.34 13.27 4.41
CA SER A 9 -3.07 13.30 3.71
C SER A 9 -1.98 13.91 4.59
N SER A 10 -0.77 13.32 4.54
CA SER A 10 0.44 13.95 5.09
C SER A 10 0.84 15.08 4.14
N GLY A 11 0.55 16.34 4.48
CA GLY A 11 0.95 17.48 3.67
C GLY A 11 2.47 17.50 3.44
N THR A 12 2.90 17.54 2.18
CA THR A 12 4.32 17.47 1.80
C THR A 12 5.06 18.80 1.90
N THR A 13 4.36 19.92 2.08
CA THR A 13 4.97 21.26 2.13
C THR A 13 4.20 22.18 3.05
N ASN A 14 4.71 22.49 4.23
CA ASN A 14 4.27 23.56 5.18
C ASN A 14 2.75 23.73 5.38
N SER A 15 1.91 22.80 4.95
CA SER A 15 0.48 22.91 4.98
C SER A 15 -0.13 21.97 6.03
N LYS A 16 -1.19 22.44 6.65
CA LYS A 16 -2.07 21.62 7.51
C LYS A 16 -2.50 20.35 6.76
N SER A 17 -2.59 19.24 7.47
CA SER A 17 -3.13 17.99 6.92
C SER A 17 -4.45 18.26 6.18
N LYS A 18 -4.58 17.75 4.97
CA LYS A 18 -5.81 17.84 4.17
C LYS A 18 -6.68 16.62 4.43
N PHE A 19 -7.99 16.80 4.37
CA PHE A 19 -8.96 15.72 4.44
C PHE A 19 -9.52 15.48 3.03
N ILE A 20 -9.17 14.37 2.43
CA ILE A 20 -9.61 13.98 1.09
C ILE A 20 -10.85 13.11 1.23
N PRO A 21 -11.99 13.49 0.62
CA PRO A 21 -13.21 12.70 0.68
C PRO A 21 -13.07 11.40 -0.12
N ILE A 22 -13.44 10.27 0.49
CA ILE A 22 -13.44 8.95 -0.13
C ILE A 22 -14.89 8.51 -0.33
N THR A 23 -15.34 8.51 -1.57
CA THR A 23 -16.68 8.06 -1.96
C THR A 23 -16.75 6.54 -2.10
N ASP A 24 -17.96 5.98 -2.18
CA ASP A 24 -18.15 4.55 -2.44
C ASP A 24 -17.62 4.18 -3.83
N GLU A 25 -17.80 5.04 -4.83
CA GLU A 25 -17.27 4.87 -6.17
C GLU A 25 -15.74 4.85 -6.17
N CYS A 26 -15.10 5.80 -5.46
CA CYS A 26 -13.63 5.83 -5.32
C CYS A 26 -13.11 4.54 -4.66
N LEU A 27 -13.79 4.01 -3.64
CA LEU A 27 -13.40 2.75 -3.04
C LEU A 27 -13.50 1.58 -4.02
N GLN A 28 -14.62 1.43 -4.73
CA GLN A 28 -14.90 0.26 -5.57
C GLN A 28 -14.16 0.31 -6.90
N GLU A 29 -14.27 1.44 -7.63
CA GLU A 29 -13.80 1.58 -9.01
C GLU A 29 -12.34 2.06 -9.10
N CYS A 30 -11.76 2.55 -7.99
CA CYS A 30 -10.36 2.93 -7.95
C CYS A 30 -9.56 2.03 -7.03
N HIS A 31 -9.66 2.18 -5.70
CA HIS A 31 -8.76 1.50 -4.78
C HIS A 31 -8.92 -0.03 -4.74
N PHE A 32 -10.15 -0.55 -4.69
CA PHE A 32 -10.37 -2.01 -4.63
C PHE A 32 -10.16 -2.66 -6.00
N LYS A 33 -10.54 -1.97 -7.08
CA LYS A 33 -10.22 -2.41 -8.43
C LYS A 33 -8.71 -2.52 -8.61
N ALA A 34 -7.96 -1.47 -8.23
CA ALA A 34 -6.51 -1.46 -8.28
C ALA A 34 -5.85 -2.59 -7.48
N GLY A 35 -6.37 -2.89 -6.29
CA GLY A 35 -5.89 -4.02 -5.50
C GLY A 35 -6.06 -5.36 -6.21
N LYS A 36 -7.20 -5.58 -6.89
CA LYS A 36 -7.45 -6.79 -7.69
C LYS A 36 -6.54 -6.85 -8.91
N ASP A 37 -6.43 -5.75 -9.65
CA ASP A 37 -5.62 -5.67 -10.87
C ASP A 37 -4.13 -5.88 -10.55
N MET A 38 -3.64 -5.33 -9.43
CA MET A 38 -2.27 -5.55 -8.96
C MET A 38 -1.97 -7.03 -8.68
N LEU A 39 -2.90 -7.75 -8.05
CA LEU A 39 -2.76 -9.18 -7.81
C LEU A 39 -2.86 -9.97 -9.11
N ALA A 40 -3.77 -9.60 -10.01
CA ALA A 40 -3.88 -10.23 -11.33
C ALA A 40 -2.64 -10.05 -12.20
N LEU A 41 -2.04 -8.85 -12.20
CA LEU A 41 -0.76 -8.58 -12.87
C LEU A 41 0.37 -9.42 -12.27
N TYR A 42 0.41 -9.56 -10.94
CA TYR A 42 1.39 -10.40 -10.29
C TYR A 42 1.25 -11.87 -10.72
N GLU A 43 0.05 -12.45 -10.63
CA GLU A 43 -0.22 -13.83 -11.06
C GLU A 43 0.09 -14.07 -12.54
N ASN A 44 -0.21 -13.11 -13.40
CA ASN A 44 0.12 -13.20 -14.83
C ASN A 44 1.64 -13.25 -15.06
N ASN A 45 2.42 -12.49 -14.28
CA ASN A 45 3.89 -12.50 -14.36
C ASN A 45 4.52 -13.72 -13.67
N PHE A 46 3.85 -14.29 -12.67
CA PHE A 46 4.33 -15.41 -11.86
C PHE A 46 3.27 -16.53 -11.78
N PRO A 47 2.99 -17.25 -12.87
CA PRO A 47 1.88 -18.22 -12.94
C PRO A 47 2.09 -19.48 -12.06
N LYS A 48 3.25 -19.61 -11.41
CA LYS A 48 3.54 -20.65 -10.40
C LYS A 48 3.51 -20.09 -8.97
N SER A 49 2.90 -18.95 -8.77
CA SER A 49 2.73 -18.33 -7.46
C SER A 49 1.87 -19.19 -6.55
N ASP A 50 2.25 -19.25 -5.29
CA ASP A 50 1.49 -19.87 -4.20
C ASP A 50 0.87 -18.80 -3.28
N LEU A 51 0.71 -17.59 -3.77
CA LEU A 51 0.29 -16.41 -3.02
C LEU A 51 -0.96 -16.66 -2.18
N TYR A 52 -1.98 -17.32 -2.74
CA TYR A 52 -3.26 -17.56 -2.08
C TYR A 52 -3.28 -18.77 -1.14
N ASN A 53 -2.18 -19.53 -1.05
CA ASN A 53 -2.04 -20.64 -0.11
C ASN A 53 -1.70 -20.20 1.33
N GLY A 54 -1.61 -18.89 1.57
CA GLY A 54 -1.35 -18.30 2.88
C GLY A 54 -2.07 -16.99 3.09
N LYS A 55 -1.59 -16.20 4.07
CA LYS A 55 -2.16 -14.92 4.43
C LYS A 55 -1.25 -13.76 4.04
N GLY A 56 -1.87 -12.61 3.77
CA GLY A 56 -1.17 -11.35 3.61
C GLY A 56 -0.97 -10.63 4.93
N LEU A 57 0.26 -10.28 5.27
CA LEU A 57 0.57 -9.38 6.39
C LEU A 57 0.42 -7.93 5.92
N MET A 58 -0.61 -7.23 6.45
CA MET A 58 -0.95 -5.87 6.04
C MET A 58 -0.68 -4.88 7.16
N LEU A 59 0.22 -3.93 6.94
CA LEU A 59 0.53 -2.87 7.88
C LEU A 59 0.02 -1.52 7.35
N GLY A 60 -1.05 -1.03 7.94
CA GLY A 60 -1.65 0.27 7.65
C GLY A 60 -1.57 1.25 8.82
N GLY A 61 -1.97 2.49 8.58
CA GLY A 61 -2.07 3.52 9.59
C GLY A 61 -3.22 3.33 10.59
N SER A 62 -3.77 4.41 11.11
CA SER A 62 -4.81 4.39 12.13
C SER A 62 -6.11 5.06 11.66
N LEU A 63 -7.23 4.68 12.27
CA LEU A 63 -8.54 5.22 12.00
C LEU A 63 -9.10 5.92 13.25
N ASN A 64 -9.59 7.14 13.08
CA ASN A 64 -10.37 7.87 14.07
C ASN A 64 -11.86 7.73 13.75
N LYS A 65 -12.62 7.15 14.68
CA LYS A 65 -14.08 7.22 14.62
C LYS A 65 -14.51 8.42 15.47
N SER A 66 -15.01 9.46 14.83
CA SER A 66 -15.62 10.58 15.57
C SER A 66 -16.85 10.06 16.29
N SER A 67 -16.89 10.23 17.61
CA SER A 67 -18.06 9.87 18.43
C SER A 67 -19.27 10.77 18.18
N LYS A 68 -19.06 11.98 17.63
CA LYS A 68 -20.11 12.99 17.39
C LYS A 68 -20.63 12.99 15.95
N GLU A 69 -19.84 12.56 15.00
CA GLU A 69 -20.21 12.47 13.59
C GLU A 69 -20.05 11.04 13.10
N LYS A 70 -21.01 10.55 12.28
CA LYS A 70 -20.93 9.21 11.67
C LYS A 70 -19.79 9.10 10.63
N ASN A 71 -18.83 10.02 10.65
CA ASN A 71 -17.74 10.10 9.69
C ASN A 71 -16.52 9.35 10.22
N GLN A 72 -15.80 8.72 9.32
CA GLN A 72 -14.52 8.07 9.56
C GLN A 72 -13.41 8.97 9.04
N GLU A 73 -12.40 9.22 9.86
CA GLU A 73 -11.22 10.01 9.50
C GLU A 73 -9.95 9.24 9.86
N GLY A 74 -8.98 9.21 8.97
CA GLY A 74 -7.73 8.52 9.24
C GLY A 74 -6.85 8.34 8.01
N ASP A 75 -5.85 7.50 8.14
CA ASP A 75 -4.99 7.15 7.01
C ASP A 75 -5.80 6.37 5.96
N LEU A 76 -5.52 6.60 4.67
CA LEU A 76 -6.20 5.88 3.59
C LEU A 76 -6.13 4.35 3.79
N SER A 77 -4.97 3.83 4.14
CA SER A 77 -4.77 2.39 4.38
C SER A 77 -5.68 1.84 5.47
N ALA A 78 -5.94 2.62 6.53
CA ALA A 78 -6.85 2.21 7.60
C ALA A 78 -8.31 2.25 7.15
N ILE A 79 -8.70 3.23 6.32
CA ILE A 79 -10.03 3.29 5.70
C ILE A 79 -10.23 2.05 4.81
N LEU A 80 -9.28 1.74 3.93
CA LEU A 80 -9.35 0.58 3.05
C LEU A 80 -9.48 -0.73 3.84
N LEU A 81 -8.67 -0.92 4.88
CA LEU A 81 -8.73 -2.10 5.75
C LEU A 81 -10.08 -2.26 6.46
N ASN A 82 -10.71 -1.13 6.86
CA ASN A 82 -12.02 -1.15 7.50
C ASN A 82 -13.17 -1.46 6.54
N GLU A 83 -13.02 -1.12 5.27
CA GLU A 83 -14.04 -1.27 4.23
C GLU A 83 -13.88 -2.54 3.38
N PHE A 84 -12.86 -3.35 3.62
CA PHE A 84 -12.71 -4.63 2.92
C PHE A 84 -13.91 -5.55 3.14
N PRO A 85 -14.30 -6.34 2.13
CA PRO A 85 -15.29 -7.40 2.29
C PRO A 85 -14.89 -8.35 3.43
N PHE A 86 -15.89 -8.87 4.17
CA PHE A 86 -15.66 -9.68 5.37
C PHE A 86 -14.77 -10.91 5.12
N TRP A 87 -14.85 -11.53 3.94
CA TRP A 87 -14.06 -12.70 3.58
C TRP A 87 -12.55 -12.42 3.49
N VAL A 88 -12.13 -11.15 3.24
CA VAL A 88 -10.71 -10.78 3.24
C VAL A 88 -10.09 -10.99 4.62
N SER A 89 -10.88 -10.93 5.70
CA SER A 89 -10.39 -11.16 7.06
C SER A 89 -9.78 -12.54 7.28
N TYR A 90 -10.20 -13.53 6.49
CA TYR A 90 -9.65 -14.90 6.56
C TYR A 90 -8.27 -15.02 5.89
N HIS A 91 -7.94 -14.09 5.00
CA HIS A 91 -6.72 -14.09 4.19
C HIS A 91 -5.71 -13.03 4.62
N ARG A 92 -5.91 -12.40 5.77
CA ARG A 92 -5.01 -11.34 6.24
C ARG A 92 -4.60 -11.47 7.70
N VAL A 93 -3.46 -10.88 8.02
CA VAL A 93 -2.96 -10.57 9.35
C VAL A 93 -2.60 -9.08 9.36
N PRO A 94 -2.88 -8.36 10.44
CA PRO A 94 -3.60 -8.74 11.65
C PRO A 94 -5.12 -8.75 11.48
N ASP A 95 -5.82 -9.15 12.55
CA ASP A 95 -7.27 -8.90 12.65
C ASP A 95 -7.60 -7.40 12.57
N LEU A 96 -8.88 -7.09 12.27
CA LEU A 96 -9.29 -5.69 12.04
C LEU A 96 -9.08 -4.79 13.26
N LYS A 97 -9.34 -5.30 14.47
CA LYS A 97 -9.18 -4.53 15.69
C LYS A 97 -7.73 -4.09 15.89
N THR A 98 -6.80 -5.01 15.71
CA THR A 98 -5.36 -4.75 15.78
C THR A 98 -4.89 -3.85 14.64
N ALA A 99 -5.37 -4.09 13.40
CA ALA A 99 -5.02 -3.28 12.23
C ALA A 99 -5.34 -1.79 12.39
N LEU A 100 -6.42 -1.44 13.11
CA LEU A 100 -6.89 -0.06 13.29
C LEU A 100 -6.41 0.61 14.59
N MET A 101 -5.58 -0.05 15.38
CA MET A 101 -5.04 0.52 16.62
C MET A 101 -4.24 1.79 16.37
N LYS A 102 -4.32 2.73 17.33
CA LYS A 102 -3.58 4.01 17.31
C LYS A 102 -2.22 3.90 17.98
N GLU A 103 -2.16 3.21 19.12
CA GLU A 103 -0.94 3.05 19.90
C GLU A 103 0.06 2.17 19.13
N TRP A 104 1.06 2.82 18.54
CA TRP A 104 1.94 2.22 17.54
C TRP A 104 2.73 1.03 18.08
N ASP A 105 3.35 1.17 19.24
CA ASP A 105 4.17 0.09 19.80
C ASP A 105 3.35 -1.13 20.19
N GLU A 106 2.18 -0.92 20.80
CA GLU A 106 1.25 -1.99 21.13
C GLU A 106 0.72 -2.68 19.87
N LYS A 107 0.38 -1.89 18.86
CA LYS A 107 -0.05 -2.38 17.53
C LYS A 107 1.00 -3.30 16.92
N LEU A 108 2.26 -2.85 16.84
CA LEU A 108 3.34 -3.65 16.27
C LEU A 108 3.58 -4.94 17.05
N ASN A 109 3.52 -4.90 18.37
CA ASN A 109 3.64 -6.10 19.20
C ASN A 109 2.52 -7.10 18.91
N LYS A 110 1.26 -6.65 18.87
CA LYS A 110 0.13 -7.52 18.58
C LYS A 110 0.19 -8.11 17.18
N ILE A 111 0.56 -7.30 16.18
CA ILE A 111 0.77 -7.78 14.79
C ILE A 111 1.85 -8.86 14.77
N ALA A 112 2.98 -8.62 15.43
CA ALA A 112 4.08 -9.58 15.46
C ALA A 112 3.64 -10.93 16.05
N HIS A 113 2.95 -10.92 17.20
CA HIS A 113 2.45 -12.14 17.82
C HIS A 113 1.41 -12.88 16.95
N GLN A 114 0.54 -12.17 16.25
CA GLN A 114 -0.42 -12.79 15.35
C GLN A 114 0.27 -13.39 14.12
N ALA A 115 1.27 -12.70 13.56
CA ALA A 115 1.92 -13.09 12.32
C ALA A 115 2.90 -14.27 12.47
N MET A 116 3.56 -14.41 13.63
CA MET A 116 4.57 -15.44 13.84
C MET A 116 4.07 -16.87 13.65
N ASN A 117 2.79 -17.11 13.93
CA ASN A 117 2.18 -18.45 13.87
C ASN A 117 1.39 -18.70 12.58
N GLU A 118 1.48 -17.79 11.61
CA GLU A 118 0.73 -17.88 10.36
C GLU A 118 1.63 -18.18 9.16
N ASN A 119 1.07 -18.82 8.14
CA ASN A 119 1.73 -18.96 6.85
C ASN A 119 1.58 -17.65 6.07
N ILE A 120 2.57 -16.78 6.17
CA ILE A 120 2.57 -15.50 5.47
C ILE A 120 3.19 -15.68 4.08
N THR A 121 2.43 -15.34 3.04
CA THR A 121 2.84 -15.41 1.63
C THR A 121 3.06 -14.03 1.02
N SER A 122 2.45 -12.98 1.59
CA SER A 122 2.66 -11.61 1.11
C SER A 122 2.76 -10.59 2.23
N LEU A 123 3.42 -9.48 1.92
CA LEU A 123 3.50 -8.27 2.75
C LEU A 123 2.86 -7.10 2.01
N THR A 124 2.18 -6.22 2.74
CA THR A 124 1.64 -4.96 2.20
C THR A 124 1.85 -3.83 3.19
N GLY A 125 2.47 -2.74 2.74
CA GLY A 125 2.65 -1.55 3.58
C GLY A 125 3.84 -0.70 3.18
N VAL A 126 3.99 0.43 3.87
CA VAL A 126 5.09 1.38 3.66
C VAL A 126 6.43 0.76 4.11
N PRO A 127 7.50 0.84 3.30
CA PRO A 127 8.79 0.18 3.58
C PRO A 127 9.39 0.50 4.94
N SER A 128 9.40 1.76 5.36
CA SER A 128 9.95 2.16 6.67
C SER A 128 9.23 1.48 7.84
N TRP A 129 7.90 1.39 7.79
CA TRP A 129 7.09 0.78 8.83
C TRP A 129 7.21 -0.75 8.84
N MET A 130 7.17 -1.34 7.64
CA MET A 130 7.31 -2.79 7.48
C MET A 130 8.68 -3.26 7.98
N LEU A 131 9.74 -2.50 7.72
CA LEU A 131 11.08 -2.83 8.20
C LEU A 131 11.16 -2.90 9.74
N ILE A 132 10.51 -1.94 10.44
CA ILE A 132 10.43 -1.93 11.89
C ILE A 132 9.67 -3.16 12.40
N LEU A 133 8.52 -3.49 11.77
CA LEU A 133 7.72 -4.66 12.12
C LEU A 133 8.50 -5.97 11.93
N LEU A 134 9.16 -6.15 10.80
CA LEU A 134 9.94 -7.36 10.51
C LEU A 134 11.09 -7.55 11.50
N LYS A 135 11.82 -6.48 11.86
CA LYS A 135 12.86 -6.53 12.89
C LYS A 135 12.28 -6.93 14.25
N ARG A 136 11.10 -6.41 14.62
CA ARG A 136 10.41 -6.79 15.87
C ARG A 136 9.99 -8.26 15.86
N ILE A 137 9.47 -8.75 14.76
CA ILE A 137 9.11 -10.17 14.59
C ILE A 137 10.33 -11.07 14.78
N LEU A 138 11.47 -10.74 14.17
CA LEU A 138 12.70 -11.50 14.36
C LEU A 138 13.18 -11.48 15.83
N ALA A 139 13.12 -10.32 16.48
CA ALA A 139 13.50 -10.21 17.89
C ALA A 139 12.62 -11.06 18.82
N LEU A 140 11.32 -11.19 18.51
CA LEU A 140 10.37 -11.97 19.30
C LEU A 140 10.41 -13.47 18.98
N SER A 141 10.59 -13.83 17.72
CA SER A 141 10.60 -15.24 17.27
C SER A 141 11.93 -15.94 17.52
N GLY A 142 13.03 -15.20 17.61
CA GLY A 142 14.38 -15.75 17.65
C GLY A 142 14.87 -16.33 16.32
N ALA A 143 14.10 -16.22 15.23
CA ALA A 143 14.49 -16.66 13.90
C ALA A 143 15.66 -15.82 13.36
N LYS A 144 16.53 -16.43 12.58
CA LYS A 144 17.71 -15.74 12.01
C LYS A 144 17.33 -14.75 10.91
N ASN A 145 16.27 -15.07 10.17
CA ASN A 145 15.73 -14.22 9.11
C ASN A 145 14.25 -14.54 8.86
N ILE A 146 13.59 -13.71 8.10
CA ILE A 146 12.15 -13.85 7.80
C ILE A 146 11.85 -15.08 6.94
N SER A 147 12.75 -15.48 6.05
CA SER A 147 12.54 -16.68 5.21
C SER A 147 12.57 -17.98 6.01
N GLU A 148 13.23 -18.00 7.17
CA GLU A 148 13.18 -19.13 8.10
C GLU A 148 11.81 -19.23 8.79
N LEU A 149 11.21 -18.08 9.14
CA LEU A 149 9.91 -18.01 9.76
C LEU A 149 8.77 -18.23 8.75
N TRP A 150 8.89 -17.63 7.56
CA TRP A 150 7.88 -17.68 6.50
C TRP A 150 8.51 -18.19 5.18
N PRO A 151 8.69 -19.49 5.02
CA PRO A 151 9.35 -20.08 3.84
C PRO A 151 8.56 -19.89 2.54
N ASN A 152 7.25 -19.60 2.65
CA ASN A 152 6.35 -19.36 1.52
C ASN A 152 6.17 -17.89 1.19
N LEU A 153 6.86 -16.98 1.87
CA LEU A 153 6.79 -15.55 1.58
C LEU A 153 7.43 -15.26 0.21
N GLU A 154 6.63 -14.69 -0.70
CA GLU A 154 7.05 -14.48 -2.09
C GLU A 154 6.79 -13.08 -2.65
N LEU A 155 5.91 -12.28 -2.01
CA LEU A 155 5.53 -10.96 -2.53
C LEU A 155 5.59 -9.89 -1.45
N TYR A 156 6.16 -8.72 -1.79
CA TYR A 156 6.00 -7.50 -1.02
C TYR A 156 5.44 -6.38 -1.91
N MET A 157 4.20 -5.99 -1.65
CA MET A 157 3.52 -4.84 -2.25
C MET A 157 3.80 -3.60 -1.42
N HIS A 158 4.50 -2.62 -1.99
CA HIS A 158 4.93 -1.43 -1.26
C HIS A 158 4.68 -0.15 -2.05
N GLY A 159 4.66 0.96 -1.33
CA GLY A 159 4.48 2.29 -1.91
C GLY A 159 4.61 3.38 -0.85
N GLY A 160 4.27 4.61 -1.21
CA GLY A 160 4.28 5.76 -0.33
C GLY A 160 5.64 6.42 -0.12
N VAL A 161 6.75 5.69 -0.32
CA VAL A 161 8.13 6.20 -0.28
C VAL A 161 9.00 5.44 -1.27
N ASN A 162 10.08 6.07 -1.73
CA ASN A 162 11.07 5.40 -2.58
C ASN A 162 11.65 4.16 -1.86
N PHE A 163 11.64 3.01 -2.54
CA PHE A 163 12.09 1.74 -1.98
C PHE A 163 13.61 1.55 -1.96
N GLU A 164 14.35 2.19 -2.87
CA GLU A 164 15.80 1.96 -3.04
C GLU A 164 16.61 2.08 -1.73
N PRO A 165 16.36 3.06 -0.82
CA PRO A 165 17.10 3.14 0.45
C PRO A 165 16.88 1.93 1.39
N TYR A 166 15.78 1.21 1.23
CA TYR A 166 15.39 0.07 2.08
C TYR A 166 15.77 -1.28 1.48
N LYS A 167 15.96 -1.36 0.18
CA LYS A 167 16.13 -2.60 -0.61
C LYS A 167 17.21 -3.54 -0.06
N LYS A 168 18.36 -2.99 0.34
CA LYS A 168 19.44 -3.79 0.92
C LYS A 168 19.01 -4.46 2.22
N GLN A 169 18.38 -3.71 3.12
CA GLN A 169 17.92 -4.23 4.41
C GLN A 169 16.82 -5.31 4.24
N PHE A 170 15.89 -5.11 3.29
CA PHE A 170 14.89 -6.13 2.99
C PHE A 170 15.52 -7.41 2.45
N LYS A 171 16.51 -7.34 1.57
CA LYS A 171 17.24 -8.52 1.05
C LYS A 171 18.01 -9.26 2.15
N GLU A 172 18.53 -8.55 3.14
CA GLU A 172 19.20 -9.16 4.30
C GLU A 172 18.21 -9.84 5.23
N LEU A 173 17.04 -9.22 5.48
CA LEU A 173 16.00 -9.79 6.33
C LEU A 173 15.24 -10.94 5.66
N ILE A 174 15.07 -10.89 4.34
CA ILE A 174 14.33 -11.87 3.53
C ILE A 174 15.27 -12.41 2.43
N PRO A 175 16.24 -13.28 2.76
CA PRO A 175 17.23 -13.77 1.78
C PRO A 175 16.68 -14.81 0.79
N SER A 176 15.37 -14.83 0.54
CA SER A 176 14.69 -15.72 -0.39
C SER A 176 14.88 -15.27 -1.83
N LYS A 177 15.25 -16.21 -2.73
CA LYS A 177 15.28 -15.96 -4.18
C LYS A 177 13.88 -15.89 -4.82
N LYS A 178 12.86 -16.36 -4.11
CA LYS A 178 11.45 -16.29 -4.57
C LYS A 178 10.82 -14.93 -4.32
N MET A 179 11.48 -14.07 -3.53
CA MET A 179 10.90 -12.80 -3.10
C MET A 179 10.80 -11.80 -4.24
N ASN A 180 9.59 -11.37 -4.53
CA ASN A 180 9.26 -10.33 -5.50
C ASN A 180 8.84 -9.05 -4.77
N TYR A 181 9.22 -7.91 -5.34
CA TYR A 181 8.90 -6.57 -4.83
C TYR A 181 8.07 -5.86 -5.89
N LEU A 182 6.87 -5.42 -5.53
CA LEU A 182 5.93 -4.75 -6.41
C LEU A 182 5.64 -3.35 -5.88
N GLU A 183 6.10 -2.35 -6.61
CA GLU A 183 5.87 -0.96 -6.24
C GLU A 183 4.53 -0.48 -6.76
N ASN A 184 3.83 0.33 -5.94
CA ASN A 184 2.60 1.00 -6.34
C ASN A 184 2.59 2.45 -5.89
N TYR A 185 1.85 3.28 -6.62
CA TYR A 185 1.57 4.66 -6.26
C TYR A 185 0.09 4.79 -5.90
N ASN A 186 -0.20 4.59 -4.62
CA ASN A 186 -1.53 4.75 -4.05
C ASN A 186 -1.56 5.97 -3.13
N ALA A 187 -2.27 7.02 -3.53
CA ALA A 187 -2.45 8.27 -2.79
C ALA A 187 -3.88 8.37 -2.25
N SER A 188 -4.13 9.30 -1.34
CA SER A 188 -5.49 9.57 -0.82
C SER A 188 -6.44 10.03 -1.92
N GLU A 189 -5.91 10.66 -2.94
CA GLU A 189 -6.62 11.17 -4.12
C GLU A 189 -7.01 10.08 -5.12
N GLY A 190 -6.32 8.94 -5.08
CA GLY A 190 -6.59 7.79 -5.95
C GLY A 190 -5.39 6.86 -6.11
N PHE A 191 -5.62 5.71 -6.71
CA PHE A 191 -4.57 4.77 -7.09
C PHE A 191 -4.06 5.14 -8.49
N ILE A 192 -2.82 5.60 -8.56
CA ILE A 192 -2.26 6.24 -9.76
C ILE A 192 -1.55 5.24 -10.67
N ALA A 193 -0.67 4.40 -10.09
CA ALA A 193 0.19 3.54 -10.88
C ALA A 193 0.63 2.28 -10.12
N VAL A 194 1.01 1.26 -10.87
CA VAL A 194 1.56 0.00 -10.35
C VAL A 194 2.73 -0.46 -11.22
N GLN A 195 3.72 -1.07 -10.60
CA GLN A 195 4.76 -1.78 -11.34
C GLN A 195 4.15 -3.08 -11.92
N ASP A 196 4.02 -3.13 -13.23
CA ASP A 196 3.42 -4.26 -13.97
C ASP A 196 4.45 -5.28 -14.43
N GLN A 197 5.71 -4.90 -14.54
CA GLN A 197 6.82 -5.75 -15.01
C GLN A 197 8.02 -5.65 -14.06
N SER A 198 8.59 -6.80 -13.71
CA SER A 198 9.84 -6.86 -12.97
C SER A 198 10.98 -7.26 -13.93
N PRO A 199 12.12 -6.57 -13.98
CA PRO A 199 12.57 -5.47 -13.13
C PRO A 199 12.38 -4.07 -13.75
N SER A 200 11.17 -3.71 -14.16
CA SER A 200 10.90 -2.38 -14.72
C SER A 200 11.32 -1.25 -13.75
N LYS A 201 11.83 -0.17 -14.31
CA LYS A 201 12.11 1.07 -13.54
C LYS A 201 10.92 2.03 -13.49
N GLY A 202 9.87 1.76 -14.25
CA GLY A 202 8.66 2.55 -14.33
C GLY A 202 7.47 1.82 -13.75
N MET A 203 6.38 2.55 -13.60
CA MET A 203 5.07 2.04 -13.21
C MET A 203 4.08 2.30 -14.34
N LEU A 204 3.16 1.37 -14.56
CA LEU A 204 2.03 1.52 -15.45
C LEU A 204 1.05 2.53 -14.86
N LEU A 205 0.75 3.61 -15.58
CA LEU A 205 -0.27 4.58 -15.21
C LEU A 205 -1.66 3.95 -15.43
N MET A 206 -2.51 3.96 -14.41
CA MET A 206 -3.82 3.33 -14.44
C MET A 206 -4.87 4.33 -14.96
N LEU A 207 -5.35 4.13 -16.17
CA LEU A 207 -6.19 5.10 -16.89
C LEU A 207 -7.69 4.91 -16.68
N ASP A 208 -8.12 3.76 -16.18
CA ASP A 208 -9.53 3.35 -16.08
C ASP A 208 -10.07 3.27 -14.64
N TYR A 209 -9.46 4.04 -13.72
CA TYR A 209 -9.85 4.10 -12.31
C TYR A 209 -10.66 5.36 -11.96
N GLY A 210 -11.31 5.97 -12.96
CA GLY A 210 -12.13 7.17 -12.77
C GLY A 210 -11.34 8.43 -12.42
N ILE A 211 -10.03 8.45 -12.70
CA ILE A 211 -9.14 9.59 -12.48
C ILE A 211 -8.97 10.34 -13.81
N PHE A 212 -9.21 11.65 -13.77
CA PHE A 212 -8.90 12.52 -14.90
C PHE A 212 -7.48 13.05 -14.77
N TYR A 213 -6.62 12.76 -15.76
CA TYR A 213 -5.20 13.13 -15.72
C TYR A 213 -4.94 14.36 -16.57
N GLU A 214 -4.31 15.34 -15.96
CA GLU A 214 -3.72 16.50 -16.60
C GLU A 214 -2.22 16.54 -16.31
N PHE A 215 -1.43 16.92 -17.28
CA PHE A 215 0.02 16.95 -17.20
C PHE A 215 0.53 18.37 -17.36
N LEU A 216 1.46 18.76 -16.52
CA LEU A 216 2.13 20.05 -16.55
C LEU A 216 3.63 19.82 -16.72
N ASP A 217 4.23 20.43 -17.73
CA ASP A 217 5.66 20.40 -17.96
C ASP A 217 6.40 20.98 -16.74
N MET A 218 7.42 20.25 -16.26
CA MET A 218 8.16 20.65 -15.04
C MET A 218 8.88 21.98 -15.17
N GLU A 219 9.39 22.32 -16.36
CA GLU A 219 10.08 23.61 -16.58
C GLU A 219 9.06 24.77 -16.59
N LYS A 220 7.88 24.56 -17.14
CA LYS A 220 6.77 25.51 -17.09
C LYS A 220 6.28 25.70 -15.66
N TYR A 221 6.10 24.60 -14.90
CA TYR A 221 5.71 24.66 -13.49
C TYR A 221 6.68 25.50 -12.65
N LYS A 222 8.00 25.29 -12.83
CA LYS A 222 9.05 26.08 -12.13
C LYS A 222 8.97 27.57 -12.46
N LYS A 223 8.48 27.94 -13.63
CA LYS A 223 8.27 29.34 -14.07
C LYS A 223 6.94 29.92 -13.59
N GLY A 224 6.11 29.15 -12.90
CA GLY A 224 4.79 29.57 -12.41
C GLY A 224 3.71 29.51 -13.49
N GLU A 225 3.96 28.85 -14.62
CA GLU A 225 2.95 28.57 -15.65
C GLU A 225 2.02 27.45 -15.17
N SER A 226 0.75 27.50 -15.58
CA SER A 226 -0.29 26.53 -15.17
C SER A 226 -0.97 25.84 -16.34
N ASP A 227 -0.46 25.99 -17.54
CA ASP A 227 -1.07 25.39 -18.75
C ASP A 227 -0.83 23.89 -18.77
N THR A 228 -1.90 23.14 -18.53
CA THR A 228 -1.88 21.68 -18.56
C THR A 228 -2.19 21.14 -19.95
N ILE A 229 -1.75 19.91 -20.19
CA ILE A 229 -2.11 19.12 -21.38
C ILE A 229 -2.81 17.84 -20.90
N ASN A 230 -3.73 17.34 -21.70
CA ASN A 230 -4.38 16.05 -21.46
C ASN A 230 -3.50 14.89 -21.96
N LEU A 231 -3.82 13.67 -21.54
CA LEU A 231 -3.07 12.46 -21.88
C LEU A 231 -2.84 12.28 -23.39
N LYS A 232 -3.81 12.67 -24.25
CA LYS A 232 -3.71 12.56 -25.70
C LYS A 232 -2.55 13.37 -26.29
N ASN A 233 -2.16 14.45 -25.63
CA ASN A 233 -1.15 15.40 -26.08
C ASN A 233 0.19 15.23 -25.36
N VAL A 234 0.33 14.20 -24.53
CA VAL A 234 1.59 13.89 -23.84
C VAL A 234 2.58 13.33 -24.87
N GLU A 235 3.76 13.90 -24.94
CA GLU A 235 4.87 13.40 -25.76
C GLU A 235 5.72 12.45 -24.90
N LEU A 236 6.07 11.28 -25.48
CA LEU A 236 6.96 10.33 -24.82
C LEU A 236 8.35 10.94 -24.61
N ASP A 237 9.00 10.57 -23.49
CA ASP A 237 10.34 11.02 -23.10
C ASP A 237 10.49 12.52 -22.81
N LYS A 238 9.42 13.30 -22.79
CA LYS A 238 9.40 14.66 -22.22
C LYS A 238 9.17 14.63 -20.70
N LYS A 239 9.96 15.41 -19.98
CA LYS A 239 9.86 15.62 -18.53
C LYS A 239 9.07 16.88 -18.21
#